data_0340dc1068ccf92f2c5f249b7cde188f
#
_entry.id   0340dc1068ccf92f2c5f249b7cde188f
#
_cell.length_a   1.000
_cell.length_b   1.000
_cell.length_c   1.000
_cell.angle_alpha   90.00
_cell.angle_beta   90.00
_cell.angle_gamma   90.00
#
_symmetry.space_group_name_H-M   'P 1'
#
loop_
_entity.id
_entity.type
_entity.pdbx_description
1 polymer ?
#
loop_
_entity_poly.entity_id
_entity_poly.type
_entity_poly.pdbx_seq_one_letter_code
_entity_poly.pdbx_strand_id
1 'polypeptide(L)'
;LVTVAGANGNLYKALETLPGTQIQGESGRLLVRGGSSDETQTYIDGMHVLNPYTSTAENIPARGRYSPFMFSGINLSTGGHSQEYGEALSAVVPLETKDNSRINKVGISPSTVGIGGGGNHAFRNASLALNLDYQNLALYNKVYPGRIDFKKPYQMFSGATQFRYTPSGSSVFKIYVGYDRTDYSNYTDNNRYLFCLGENNVYLNSTFRTAISGGWEWFSGMAYSLFDRKVDGAVTEGDHWCEKQAELHFKTKLSKKFHPTFRMDVGFESFLRWYETRYSQVSVADTKEISPTI
;
A
#
# COMPACT_ATOMS: atom_id res chain seq x y z
N LEU A 1 -12.53 -5.75 10.74
CA LEU A 1 -12.07 -4.41 10.31
C LEU A 1 -12.89 -3.87 9.12
N VAL A 2 -13.22 -4.67 8.12
CA VAL A 2 -14.02 -4.21 6.95
C VAL A 2 -15.41 -3.72 7.35
N THR A 3 -15.95 -4.25 8.44
CA THR A 3 -17.29 -3.92 8.98
C THR A 3 -17.28 -2.77 9.99
N VAL A 4 -16.12 -2.17 10.26
CA VAL A 4 -16.03 -1.00 11.15
C VAL A 4 -16.77 0.17 10.50
N ALA A 5 -17.68 0.78 11.24
CA ALA A 5 -18.44 1.92 10.77
C ALA A 5 -17.51 3.06 10.31
N GLY A 6 -17.73 3.58 9.12
CA GLY A 6 -16.94 4.65 8.54
C GLY A 6 -15.64 4.23 7.84
N ALA A 7 -15.18 2.98 7.98
CA ALA A 7 -13.95 2.52 7.32
C ALA A 7 -14.10 2.35 5.80
N ASN A 8 -15.31 2.06 5.30
CA ASN A 8 -15.63 1.94 3.88
C ASN A 8 -14.62 1.07 3.09
N GLY A 9 -14.18 -0.05 3.68
CA GLY A 9 -13.18 -0.94 3.10
C GLY A 9 -11.75 -0.40 3.07
N ASN A 10 -11.48 0.75 3.68
CA ASN A 10 -10.13 1.29 3.83
C ASN A 10 -9.48 0.73 5.10
N LEU A 11 -8.36 0.05 4.93
CA LEU A 11 -7.61 -0.60 6.00
C LEU A 11 -7.12 0.40 7.06
N TYR A 12 -6.50 1.49 6.62
CA TYR A 12 -5.94 2.50 7.55
C TYR A 12 -7.03 3.25 8.30
N LYS A 13 -8.14 3.55 7.62
CA LYS A 13 -9.30 4.18 8.28
C LYS A 13 -9.93 3.29 9.35
N ALA A 14 -9.84 1.98 9.19
CA ALA A 14 -10.24 1.06 10.25
C ALA A 14 -9.26 1.07 11.45
N LEU A 15 -7.96 1.29 11.19
CA LEU A 15 -6.95 1.40 12.25
C LEU A 15 -7.07 2.72 13.04
N GLU A 16 -7.62 3.78 12.47
CA GLU A 16 -7.87 5.07 13.14
C GLU A 16 -8.84 4.95 14.33
N THR A 17 -9.60 3.88 14.43
CA THR A 17 -10.46 3.63 15.58
C THR A 17 -9.74 3.08 16.81
N LEU A 18 -8.45 2.77 16.68
CA LEU A 18 -7.64 2.21 17.76
C LEU A 18 -7.09 3.33 18.67
N PRO A 19 -6.89 3.05 19.96
CA PRO A 19 -6.27 4.03 20.88
C PRO A 19 -4.87 4.45 20.42
N GLY A 20 -4.58 5.75 20.48
CA GLY A 20 -3.29 6.32 20.11
C GLY A 20 -3.10 6.57 18.62
N THR A 21 -4.15 6.41 17.83
CA THR A 21 -4.17 6.75 16.41
C THR A 21 -4.95 8.03 16.15
N GLN A 22 -4.56 8.76 15.13
CA GLN A 22 -5.21 9.98 14.68
C GLN A 22 -5.15 10.08 13.16
N ILE A 23 -6.04 10.88 12.57
CA ILE A 23 -6.02 11.26 11.16
C ILE A 23 -5.24 12.57 11.03
N GLN A 24 -4.40 12.67 10.04
CA GLN A 24 -3.73 13.92 9.68
C GLN A 24 -4.68 14.79 8.86
N GLY A 25 -5.55 15.55 9.53
CA GLY A 25 -6.48 16.46 8.88
C GLY A 25 -7.22 15.81 7.70
N GLU A 26 -7.21 16.44 6.53
CA GLU A 26 -7.84 15.95 5.31
C GLU A 26 -6.97 14.94 4.52
N SER A 27 -5.71 14.70 4.94
CA SER A 27 -4.80 13.83 4.18
C SER A 27 -5.24 12.36 4.15
N GLY A 28 -6.02 11.91 5.14
CA GLY A 28 -6.48 10.53 5.25
C GLY A 28 -5.37 9.53 5.60
N ARG A 29 -4.17 10.00 5.99
CA ARG A 29 -3.05 9.18 6.41
C ARG A 29 -3.06 8.98 7.92
N LEU A 30 -2.69 7.79 8.37
CA LEU A 30 -2.67 7.41 9.77
C LEU A 30 -1.48 8.04 10.49
N LEU A 31 -1.75 8.77 11.57
CA LEU A 31 -0.76 9.21 12.56
C LEU A 31 -0.85 8.32 13.79
N VAL A 32 0.28 7.94 14.35
CA VAL A 32 0.32 7.12 15.56
C VAL A 32 1.18 7.79 16.61
N ARG A 33 0.61 8.03 17.80
CA ARG A 33 1.29 8.65 18.95
C ARG A 33 2.00 9.96 18.63
N GLY A 34 1.42 10.78 17.76
CA GLY A 34 1.99 12.07 17.34
C GLY A 34 3.12 11.99 16.33
N GLY A 35 3.52 10.79 15.89
CA GLY A 35 4.45 10.61 14.78
C GLY A 35 3.80 10.86 13.43
N SER A 36 4.59 11.19 12.41
CA SER A 36 4.11 11.39 11.04
C SER A 36 3.69 10.06 10.40
N SER A 37 2.93 10.13 9.31
CA SER A 37 2.52 8.94 8.54
C SER A 37 3.71 8.17 7.97
N ASP A 38 4.81 8.85 7.69
CA ASP A 38 6.02 8.26 7.10
C ASP A 38 6.88 7.52 8.14
N GLU A 39 6.64 7.78 9.43
CA GLU A 39 7.25 7.05 10.55
C GLU A 39 6.53 5.72 10.84
N THR A 40 5.36 5.50 10.24
CA THR A 40 4.59 4.26 10.35
C THR A 40 4.89 3.37 9.16
N GLN A 41 5.54 2.24 9.41
CA GLN A 41 5.96 1.32 8.36
C GLN A 41 4.95 0.19 8.14
N THR A 42 4.70 -0.15 6.89
CA THR A 42 3.79 -1.23 6.50
C THR A 42 4.57 -2.40 5.93
N TYR A 43 4.19 -3.62 6.34
CA TYR A 43 4.81 -4.86 5.87
C TYR A 43 3.73 -5.83 5.40
N ILE A 44 3.97 -6.52 4.28
CA ILE A 44 3.13 -7.62 3.80
C ILE A 44 3.94 -8.91 3.89
N ASP A 45 3.45 -9.88 4.69
CA ASP A 45 4.13 -11.15 5.00
C ASP A 45 5.60 -10.96 5.46
N GLY A 46 5.87 -9.87 6.21
CA GLY A 46 7.19 -9.53 6.74
C GLY A 46 8.09 -8.75 5.78
N MET A 47 7.63 -8.41 4.58
CA MET A 47 8.36 -7.62 3.58
C MET A 47 7.84 -6.19 3.54
N HIS A 48 8.75 -5.21 3.49
CA HIS A 48 8.44 -3.79 3.50
C HIS A 48 7.66 -3.33 2.26
N VAL A 49 6.79 -2.35 2.46
CA VAL A 49 5.98 -1.71 1.44
C VAL A 49 6.34 -0.23 1.37
N LEU A 50 6.92 0.22 0.27
CA LEU A 50 7.42 1.59 0.11
C LEU A 50 6.30 2.64 0.19
N ASN A 51 5.20 2.46 -0.54
CA ASN A 51 4.08 3.41 -0.61
C ASN A 51 2.73 2.73 -0.32
N PRO A 52 2.30 2.70 0.95
CA PRO A 52 1.07 2.02 1.34
C PRO A 52 -0.21 2.85 1.08
N TYR A 53 -0.09 4.12 0.70
CA TYR A 53 -1.21 5.04 0.47
C TYR A 53 -1.32 5.47 -0.99
N THR A 54 -2.54 5.75 -1.44
CA THR A 54 -2.79 6.50 -2.69
C THR A 54 -2.40 7.97 -2.50
N SER A 55 -2.17 8.68 -3.60
CA SER A 55 -1.97 10.13 -3.55
C SER A 55 -3.23 10.85 -3.05
N THR A 56 -3.00 11.92 -2.31
CA THR A 56 -4.05 12.87 -1.93
C THR A 56 -4.31 13.85 -3.05
N ALA A 57 -5.56 14.32 -3.15
CA ALA A 57 -5.95 15.48 -3.91
C ALA A 57 -6.76 16.42 -3.03
N GLU A 58 -7.01 17.61 -3.50
CA GLU A 58 -7.93 18.53 -2.85
C GLU A 58 -9.28 17.87 -2.62
N ASN A 59 -9.74 17.84 -1.36
CA ASN A 59 -10.99 17.16 -0.94
C ASN A 59 -11.06 15.64 -1.22
N ILE A 60 -9.94 15.00 -1.61
CA ILE A 60 -9.85 13.54 -1.77
C ILE A 60 -8.75 13.02 -0.84
N PRO A 61 -9.10 12.48 0.34
CA PRO A 61 -8.12 11.93 1.26
C PRO A 61 -7.45 10.68 0.70
N ALA A 62 -6.18 10.46 1.05
CA ALA A 62 -5.48 9.23 0.74
C ALA A 62 -6.20 8.00 1.30
N ARG A 63 -6.12 6.91 0.59
CA ARG A 63 -6.65 5.60 1.01
C ARG A 63 -5.53 4.57 1.01
N GLY A 64 -5.71 3.52 1.79
CA GLY A 64 -4.83 2.36 1.67
C GLY A 64 -4.96 1.69 0.29
N ARG A 65 -3.83 1.37 -0.32
CA ARG A 65 -3.77 0.71 -1.64
C ARG A 65 -4.22 -0.75 -1.59
N TYR A 66 -4.04 -1.39 -0.44
CA TYR A 66 -4.20 -2.83 -0.31
C TYR A 66 -5.58 -3.20 0.18
N SER A 67 -6.27 -4.05 -0.58
CA SER A 67 -7.60 -4.54 -0.23
C SER A 67 -7.55 -5.38 1.06
N PRO A 68 -8.32 -5.03 2.10
CA PRO A 68 -8.35 -5.79 3.34
C PRO A 68 -8.86 -7.23 3.16
N PHE A 69 -9.52 -7.52 2.05
CA PHE A 69 -10.00 -8.87 1.73
C PHE A 69 -8.89 -9.88 1.46
N MET A 70 -7.69 -9.41 1.12
CA MET A 70 -6.51 -10.25 0.86
C MET A 70 -5.79 -10.69 2.15
N PHE A 71 -6.09 -10.08 3.30
CA PHE A 71 -5.37 -10.30 4.56
C PHE A 71 -6.23 -11.01 5.61
N SER A 72 -5.62 -11.92 6.37
CA SER A 72 -6.25 -12.63 7.49
C SER A 72 -6.05 -11.90 8.82
N GLY A 73 -4.93 -11.20 8.96
CA GLY A 73 -4.56 -10.42 10.12
C GLY A 73 -4.14 -9.02 9.72
N ILE A 74 -4.68 -8.03 10.42
CA ILE A 74 -4.26 -6.63 10.35
C ILE A 74 -3.99 -6.23 11.78
N ASN A 75 -2.73 -6.05 12.09
CA ASN A 75 -2.28 -5.65 13.42
C ASN A 75 -1.71 -4.24 13.35
N LEU A 76 -1.73 -3.55 14.45
CA LEU A 76 -1.05 -2.28 14.63
C LEU A 76 -0.18 -2.39 15.88
N SER A 77 1.12 -2.29 15.72
CA SER A 77 2.06 -2.16 16.82
C SER A 77 2.43 -0.70 17.00
N THR A 78 2.01 -0.08 18.09
CA THR A 78 2.24 1.34 18.38
C THR A 78 3.49 1.60 19.21
N GLY A 79 4.39 0.63 19.30
CA GLY A 79 5.65 0.68 20.04
C GLY A 79 6.04 -0.68 20.58
N GLY A 80 7.31 -0.87 20.96
CA GLY A 80 7.83 -2.14 21.40
C GLY A 80 7.81 -3.24 20.33
N HIS A 81 7.82 -2.85 19.06
CA HIS A 81 7.86 -3.79 17.95
C HIS A 81 9.22 -4.49 17.87
N SER A 82 9.22 -5.66 17.25
CA SER A 82 10.43 -6.47 17.07
C SER A 82 11.49 -5.70 16.28
N GLN A 83 12.76 -5.93 16.61
CA GLN A 83 13.92 -5.39 15.90
C GLN A 83 13.97 -5.78 14.41
N GLU A 84 13.17 -6.75 14.00
CA GLU A 84 13.02 -7.13 12.60
C GLU A 84 12.28 -6.10 11.73
N TYR A 85 11.68 -5.08 12.33
CA TYR A 85 11.01 -3.97 11.65
C TYR A 85 11.87 -2.72 11.78
N GLY A 86 12.84 -2.59 10.87
CA GLY A 86 13.69 -1.39 10.79
C GLY A 86 12.91 -0.16 10.36
N GLU A 87 13.49 1.02 10.60
CA GLU A 87 12.98 2.34 10.16
C GLU A 87 11.59 2.74 10.70
N ALA A 88 10.95 1.92 11.54
CA ALA A 88 9.66 2.23 12.15
C ALA A 88 9.87 3.04 13.43
N LEU A 89 9.67 4.35 13.36
CA LEU A 89 9.85 5.26 14.50
C LEU A 89 8.57 5.38 15.33
N SER A 90 7.40 5.31 14.72
CA SER A 90 6.10 5.50 15.35
C SER A 90 5.33 4.17 15.49
N ALA A 91 5.05 3.51 14.38
CA ALA A 91 4.27 2.28 14.38
C ALA A 91 4.66 1.30 13.27
N VAL A 92 4.24 0.05 13.43
CA VAL A 92 4.32 -1.00 12.42
C VAL A 92 2.92 -1.54 12.13
N VAL A 93 2.59 -1.66 10.85
CA VAL A 93 1.36 -2.28 10.35
C VAL A 93 1.71 -3.57 9.61
N PRO A 94 1.81 -4.72 10.30
CA PRO A 94 2.02 -6.00 9.65
C PRO A 94 0.70 -6.53 9.08
N LEU A 95 0.72 -6.86 7.80
CA LEU A 95 -0.37 -7.44 7.04
C LEU A 95 -0.01 -8.88 6.68
N GLU A 96 -0.80 -9.83 7.17
CA GLU A 96 -0.62 -11.25 6.86
C GLU A 96 -1.60 -11.68 5.79
N THR A 97 -1.10 -12.18 4.66
CA THR A 97 -1.96 -12.70 3.58
C THR A 97 -2.73 -13.94 4.01
N LYS A 98 -3.97 -14.07 3.52
CA LYS A 98 -4.88 -15.17 3.92
C LYS A 98 -4.35 -16.55 3.55
N ASP A 99 -4.65 -17.52 4.41
CA ASP A 99 -4.61 -18.93 4.05
C ASP A 99 -5.94 -19.31 3.38
N ASN A 100 -5.92 -19.42 2.05
CA ASN A 100 -7.07 -19.76 1.23
C ASN A 100 -7.08 -21.24 0.77
N SER A 101 -6.36 -22.09 1.50
CA SER A 101 -6.11 -23.48 1.08
C SER A 101 -7.31 -24.42 1.18
N ARG A 102 -8.44 -23.99 1.77
CA ARG A 102 -9.54 -24.90 2.10
C ARG A 102 -10.89 -24.56 1.50
N ILE A 103 -11.11 -23.36 1.00
CA ILE A 103 -12.43 -22.87 0.61
C ILE A 103 -12.32 -22.08 -0.69
N ASN A 104 -13.13 -22.43 -1.67
CA ASN A 104 -13.32 -21.63 -2.87
C ASN A 104 -14.40 -20.57 -2.61
N LYS A 105 -14.08 -19.32 -2.90
CA LYS A 105 -15.00 -18.18 -2.75
C LYS A 105 -14.88 -17.26 -3.93
N VAL A 106 -16.02 -16.70 -4.34
CA VAL A 106 -16.10 -15.59 -5.30
C VAL A 106 -17.05 -14.57 -4.72
N GLY A 107 -16.73 -13.30 -4.85
CA GLY A 107 -17.56 -12.21 -4.38
C GLY A 107 -17.45 -11.01 -5.30
N ILE A 108 -18.57 -10.28 -5.43
CA ILE A 108 -18.66 -9.00 -6.12
C ILE A 108 -19.21 -7.97 -5.14
N SER A 109 -18.61 -6.79 -5.12
CA SER A 109 -18.95 -5.70 -4.20
C SER A 109 -19.23 -4.43 -5.00
N PRO A 110 -20.46 -4.20 -5.46
CA PRO A 110 -20.81 -2.93 -6.08
C PRO A 110 -20.87 -1.82 -5.01
N SER A 111 -20.44 -0.63 -5.37
CA SER A 111 -20.53 0.57 -4.55
C SER A 111 -21.01 1.77 -5.38
N THR A 112 -21.37 2.85 -4.72
CA THR A 112 -21.80 4.10 -5.39
C THR A 112 -20.70 4.76 -6.23
N VAL A 113 -19.46 4.40 -6.00
CA VAL A 113 -18.28 4.99 -6.64
C VAL A 113 -17.46 3.98 -7.45
N GLY A 114 -17.93 2.72 -7.57
CA GLY A 114 -17.17 1.72 -8.31
C GLY A 114 -17.69 0.30 -8.13
N ILE A 115 -16.89 -0.63 -8.59
CA ILE A 115 -17.16 -2.06 -8.48
C ILE A 115 -15.86 -2.78 -8.10
N GLY A 116 -15.96 -3.63 -7.09
CA GLY A 116 -14.90 -4.54 -6.69
C GLY A 116 -15.33 -5.98 -6.81
N GLY A 117 -14.38 -6.87 -6.93
CA GLY A 117 -14.65 -8.30 -6.93
C GLY A 117 -13.39 -9.10 -6.75
N GLY A 118 -13.57 -10.32 -6.32
CA GLY A 118 -12.43 -11.20 -6.13
C GLY A 118 -12.88 -12.60 -5.77
N GLY A 119 -11.88 -13.46 -5.68
CA GLY A 119 -12.13 -14.83 -5.30
C GLY A 119 -10.84 -15.56 -4.98
N ASN A 120 -11.01 -16.75 -4.51
CA ASN A 120 -9.89 -17.66 -4.33
C ASN A 120 -10.24 -19.08 -4.79
N HIS A 121 -9.24 -19.76 -5.32
CA HIS A 121 -9.30 -21.17 -5.68
C HIS A 121 -8.27 -21.95 -4.90
N ALA A 122 -8.74 -23.02 -4.25
CA ALA A 122 -7.91 -23.93 -3.46
C ALA A 122 -7.56 -25.17 -4.28
N PHE A 123 -6.28 -25.48 -4.36
CA PHE A 123 -5.73 -26.73 -4.88
C PHE A 123 -5.33 -27.63 -3.70
N ARG A 124 -4.84 -28.84 -4.00
CA ARG A 124 -4.44 -29.79 -2.95
C ARG A 124 -3.39 -29.22 -1.98
N ASN A 125 -2.34 -28.58 -2.51
CA ASN A 125 -1.22 -28.05 -1.72
C ASN A 125 -0.96 -26.55 -2.04
N ALA A 126 -1.86 -25.90 -2.77
CA ALA A 126 -1.71 -24.52 -3.18
C ALA A 126 -3.04 -23.77 -3.11
N SER A 127 -2.99 -22.46 -3.12
CA SER A 127 -4.15 -21.62 -3.34
C SER A 127 -3.77 -20.38 -4.15
N LEU A 128 -4.72 -19.91 -4.95
CA LEU A 128 -4.63 -18.68 -5.73
C LEU A 128 -5.78 -17.79 -5.34
N ALA A 129 -5.49 -16.54 -4.99
CA ALA A 129 -6.52 -15.53 -4.74
C ALA A 129 -6.30 -14.34 -5.68
N LEU A 130 -7.40 -13.72 -6.09
CA LEU A 130 -7.44 -12.52 -6.93
C LEU A 130 -8.43 -11.52 -6.33
N ASN A 131 -8.08 -10.25 -6.32
CA ASN A 131 -8.97 -9.14 -6.02
C ASN A 131 -8.77 -8.04 -7.06
N LEU A 132 -9.85 -7.52 -7.61
CA LEU A 132 -9.86 -6.41 -8.55
C LEU A 132 -10.88 -5.38 -8.09
N ASP A 133 -10.49 -4.11 -8.13
CA ASP A 133 -11.34 -2.98 -7.78
C ASP A 133 -11.18 -1.87 -8.82
N TYR A 134 -12.30 -1.33 -9.25
CA TYR A 134 -12.36 -0.14 -10.10
C TYR A 134 -13.24 0.92 -9.44
N GLN A 135 -12.72 2.12 -9.31
CA GLN A 135 -13.43 3.27 -8.76
C GLN A 135 -13.48 4.40 -9.79
N ASN A 136 -14.62 5.09 -9.84
CA ASN A 136 -14.83 6.24 -10.71
C ASN A 136 -15.85 7.20 -10.08
N LEU A 137 -15.41 8.42 -9.81
CA LEU A 137 -16.25 9.44 -9.18
C LEU A 137 -17.17 10.19 -10.15
N ALA A 138 -17.23 9.82 -11.45
CA ALA A 138 -18.08 10.49 -12.42
C ALA A 138 -19.58 10.45 -12.03
N LEU A 139 -20.05 9.29 -11.56
CA LEU A 139 -21.45 9.15 -11.11
C LEU A 139 -21.71 9.97 -9.85
N TYR A 140 -20.81 9.92 -8.89
CA TYR A 140 -20.89 10.69 -7.66
C TYR A 140 -20.98 12.20 -7.96
N ASN A 141 -20.14 12.69 -8.87
CA ASN A 141 -20.09 14.11 -9.24
C ASN A 141 -21.37 14.56 -9.96
N LYS A 142 -22.07 13.67 -10.68
CA LYS A 142 -23.38 13.96 -11.26
C LYS A 142 -24.49 14.10 -10.20
N VAL A 143 -24.40 13.32 -9.13
CA VAL A 143 -25.42 13.34 -8.03
C VAL A 143 -25.14 14.51 -7.08
N TYR A 144 -23.88 14.84 -6.84
CA TYR A 144 -23.45 15.90 -5.94
C TYR A 144 -22.53 16.92 -6.67
N PRO A 145 -23.09 17.71 -7.59
CA PRO A 145 -22.32 18.71 -8.33
C PRO A 145 -21.80 19.81 -7.40
N GLY A 146 -20.66 20.38 -7.73
CA GLY A 146 -20.10 21.57 -7.06
C GLY A 146 -19.18 21.30 -5.86
N ARG A 147 -18.92 20.04 -5.49
CA ARG A 147 -17.91 19.73 -4.46
C ARG A 147 -16.48 19.76 -4.98
N ILE A 148 -16.26 19.24 -6.17
CA ILE A 148 -14.97 19.23 -6.84
C ILE A 148 -15.23 19.45 -8.32
N ASP A 149 -14.55 20.41 -8.93
CA ASP A 149 -14.65 20.69 -10.35
C ASP A 149 -13.67 19.83 -11.15
N PHE A 150 -14.11 18.61 -11.48
CA PHE A 150 -13.31 17.68 -12.27
C PHE A 150 -13.41 18.00 -13.78
N LYS A 151 -12.27 18.18 -14.45
CA LYS A 151 -12.16 18.04 -15.90
C LYS A 151 -12.18 16.55 -16.30
N LYS A 152 -11.42 15.72 -15.56
CA LYS A 152 -11.43 14.26 -15.63
C LYS A 152 -11.72 13.71 -14.25
N PRO A 153 -12.86 13.03 -14.04
CA PRO A 153 -13.20 12.47 -12.74
C PRO A 153 -12.11 11.55 -12.21
N TYR A 154 -11.96 11.50 -10.89
CA TYR A 154 -11.07 10.55 -10.24
C TYR A 154 -11.40 9.13 -10.67
N GLN A 155 -10.39 8.42 -11.14
CA GLN A 155 -10.44 7.02 -11.54
C GLN A 155 -9.30 6.27 -10.86
N MET A 156 -9.61 5.12 -10.32
CA MET A 156 -8.62 4.22 -9.74
C MET A 156 -8.93 2.79 -10.16
N PHE A 157 -7.94 2.11 -10.67
CA PHE A 157 -7.95 0.67 -10.88
C PHE A 157 -6.93 0.05 -9.92
N SER A 158 -7.33 -0.97 -9.17
CA SER A 158 -6.38 -1.75 -8.37
C SER A 158 -6.63 -3.24 -8.57
N GLY A 159 -5.55 -3.99 -8.56
CA GLY A 159 -5.56 -5.44 -8.66
C GLY A 159 -4.52 -6.05 -7.74
N ALA A 160 -4.90 -7.13 -7.06
CA ALA A 160 -3.97 -7.91 -6.24
C ALA A 160 -4.17 -9.38 -6.48
N THR A 161 -3.06 -10.13 -6.54
CA THR A 161 -3.08 -11.59 -6.60
C THR A 161 -2.15 -12.15 -5.55
N GLN A 162 -2.53 -13.29 -4.99
CA GLN A 162 -1.75 -14.03 -4.01
C GLN A 162 -1.70 -15.50 -4.43
N PHE A 163 -0.49 -16.03 -4.51
CA PHE A 163 -0.25 -17.45 -4.65
C PHE A 163 0.39 -17.97 -3.35
N ARG A 164 -0.11 -19.10 -2.85
CA ARG A 164 0.43 -19.80 -1.70
C ARG A 164 0.64 -21.27 -2.06
N TYR A 165 1.81 -21.79 -1.75
CA TYR A 165 2.15 -23.19 -1.96
C TYR A 165 2.74 -23.80 -0.68
N THR A 166 2.23 -24.96 -0.28
CA THR A 166 2.64 -25.67 0.93
C THR A 166 3.15 -27.07 0.51
N PRO A 167 4.44 -27.19 0.11
CA PRO A 167 4.99 -28.46 -0.38
C PRO A 167 5.01 -29.54 0.70
N SER A 168 5.14 -29.14 1.95
CA SER A 168 5.12 -30.02 3.12
C SER A 168 4.39 -29.32 4.26
N GLY A 169 3.99 -30.05 5.30
CA GLY A 169 3.35 -29.48 6.48
C GLY A 169 4.20 -28.45 7.22
N SER A 170 5.51 -28.41 6.98
CA SER A 170 6.47 -27.52 7.64
C SER A 170 6.95 -26.36 6.76
N SER A 171 6.59 -26.32 5.48
CA SER A 171 7.10 -25.34 4.52
C SER A 171 5.97 -24.58 3.84
N VAL A 172 6.11 -23.26 3.73
CA VAL A 172 5.16 -22.37 3.07
C VAL A 172 5.91 -21.42 2.15
N PHE A 173 5.50 -21.38 0.89
CA PHE A 173 5.94 -20.42 -0.10
C PHE A 173 4.76 -19.51 -0.46
N LYS A 174 4.98 -18.20 -0.49
CA LYS A 174 3.96 -17.21 -0.85
C LYS A 174 4.52 -16.25 -1.88
N ILE A 175 3.66 -15.84 -2.81
CA ILE A 175 3.88 -14.70 -3.71
C ILE A 175 2.68 -13.79 -3.59
N TYR A 176 2.91 -12.49 -3.46
CA TYR A 176 1.89 -11.47 -3.53
C TYR A 176 2.28 -10.43 -4.57
N VAL A 177 1.34 -10.06 -5.43
CA VAL A 177 1.50 -9.01 -6.45
C VAL A 177 0.35 -8.03 -6.29
N GLY A 178 0.67 -6.75 -6.19
CA GLY A 178 -0.28 -5.65 -6.20
C GLY A 178 0.05 -4.66 -7.31
N TYR A 179 -0.95 -4.18 -8.00
CA TYR A 179 -0.86 -3.09 -8.97
C TYR A 179 -2.02 -2.13 -8.77
N ASP A 180 -1.73 -0.85 -8.77
CA ASP A 180 -2.76 0.18 -8.84
C ASP A 180 -2.36 1.34 -9.73
N ARG A 181 -3.37 1.95 -10.34
CA ARG A 181 -3.28 3.14 -11.15
C ARG A 181 -4.36 4.13 -10.77
N THR A 182 -3.96 5.35 -10.50
CA THR A 182 -4.85 6.48 -10.23
C THR A 182 -4.66 7.55 -11.30
N ASP A 183 -5.74 8.13 -11.77
CA ASP A 183 -5.73 9.17 -12.81
C ASP A 183 -6.93 10.10 -12.61
N TYR A 184 -6.68 11.41 -12.55
CA TYR A 184 -7.73 12.43 -12.50
C TYR A 184 -7.18 13.82 -12.84
N SER A 185 -8.09 14.76 -13.13
CA SER A 185 -7.76 16.17 -13.22
C SER A 185 -8.91 17.04 -12.74
N ASN A 186 -8.59 18.08 -11.99
CA ASN A 186 -9.53 19.04 -11.44
C ASN A 186 -8.99 20.47 -11.56
N TYR A 187 -9.90 21.43 -11.52
CA TYR A 187 -9.53 22.83 -11.42
C TYR A 187 -9.27 23.18 -9.94
N THR A 188 -8.19 23.89 -9.69
CA THR A 188 -7.76 24.34 -8.36
C THR A 188 -7.81 25.85 -8.24
N ASP A 189 -7.71 26.37 -7.01
CA ASP A 189 -7.62 27.80 -6.69
C ASP A 189 -8.70 28.64 -7.40
N ASN A 190 -9.97 28.28 -7.17
CA ASN A 190 -11.12 28.92 -7.79
C ASN A 190 -11.10 28.85 -9.35
N ASN A 191 -10.74 27.70 -9.89
CA ASN A 191 -10.66 27.42 -11.33
C ASN A 191 -9.56 28.21 -12.08
N ARG A 192 -8.51 28.64 -11.37
CA ARG A 192 -7.43 29.40 -12.00
C ARG A 192 -6.53 28.54 -12.87
N TYR A 193 -6.24 27.29 -12.45
CA TYR A 193 -5.43 26.38 -13.25
C TYR A 193 -5.84 24.93 -13.10
N LEU A 194 -5.40 24.12 -14.04
CA LEU A 194 -5.72 22.71 -14.13
C LEU A 194 -4.63 21.88 -13.44
N PHE A 195 -5.03 21.14 -12.41
CA PHE A 195 -4.22 20.10 -11.77
C PHE A 195 -4.50 18.75 -12.44
N CYS A 196 -3.47 18.04 -12.85
CA CYS A 196 -3.56 16.68 -13.39
C CYS A 196 -2.65 15.74 -12.60
N LEU A 197 -3.16 14.59 -12.20
CA LEU A 197 -2.38 13.55 -11.54
C LEU A 197 -2.54 12.22 -12.26
N GLY A 198 -1.41 11.60 -12.58
CA GLY A 198 -1.31 10.21 -13.03
C GLY A 198 -0.32 9.45 -12.16
N GLU A 199 -0.73 8.34 -11.56
CA GLU A 199 0.09 7.56 -10.65
C GLU A 199 -0.03 6.08 -10.95
N ASN A 200 1.10 5.37 -10.94
CA ASN A 200 1.17 3.93 -11.02
C ASN A 200 1.98 3.40 -9.84
N ASN A 201 1.54 2.29 -9.27
CA ASN A 201 2.26 1.61 -8.21
C ASN A 201 2.24 0.11 -8.45
N VAL A 202 3.40 -0.51 -8.31
CA VAL A 202 3.61 -1.97 -8.38
C VAL A 202 4.25 -2.42 -7.10
N TYR A 203 3.73 -3.47 -6.52
CA TYR A 203 4.34 -4.17 -5.39
C TYR A 203 4.36 -5.66 -5.66
N LEU A 204 5.52 -6.27 -5.51
CA LEU A 204 5.73 -7.70 -5.61
C LEU A 204 6.49 -8.18 -4.39
N ASN A 205 6.03 -9.23 -3.73
CA ASN A 205 6.85 -9.96 -2.78
C ASN A 205 6.80 -11.47 -3.00
N SER A 206 7.87 -12.12 -2.56
CA SER A 206 8.00 -13.57 -2.51
C SER A 206 8.61 -13.94 -1.17
N THR A 207 7.97 -14.83 -0.44
CA THR A 207 8.44 -15.26 0.88
C THR A 207 8.42 -16.78 1.01
N PHE A 208 9.43 -17.31 1.65
CA PHE A 208 9.57 -18.71 1.98
C PHE A 208 9.82 -18.89 3.47
N ARG A 209 9.06 -19.78 4.10
CA ARG A 209 9.22 -20.15 5.51
C ARG A 209 9.23 -21.66 5.62
N THR A 210 10.18 -22.21 6.37
CA THR A 210 10.26 -23.63 6.61
C THR A 210 10.81 -23.94 7.99
N ALA A 211 10.29 -25.00 8.62
CA ALA A 211 10.91 -25.58 9.78
C ALA A 211 12.06 -26.50 9.38
N ILE A 212 13.21 -26.33 10.02
CA ILE A 212 14.43 -27.12 9.83
C ILE A 212 14.59 -28.05 11.05
N SER A 213 15.41 -29.09 10.91
CA SER A 213 15.72 -30.00 12.01
C SER A 213 16.26 -29.28 13.25
N GLY A 214 16.03 -29.83 14.42
CA GLY A 214 16.49 -29.25 15.69
C GLY A 214 15.68 -28.04 16.18
N GLY A 215 14.46 -27.82 15.67
CA GLY A 215 13.55 -26.77 16.11
C GLY A 215 13.90 -25.36 15.60
N TRP A 216 14.70 -25.28 14.53
CA TRP A 216 14.96 -24.05 13.82
C TRP A 216 13.84 -23.76 12.81
N GLU A 217 13.53 -22.50 12.65
CA GLU A 217 12.66 -21.97 11.61
C GLU A 217 13.46 -21.00 10.73
N TRP A 218 13.43 -21.22 9.43
CA TRP A 218 14.03 -20.32 8.46
C TRP A 218 12.96 -19.55 7.69
N PHE A 219 13.14 -18.26 7.64
CA PHE A 219 12.38 -17.33 6.81
C PHE A 219 13.34 -16.64 5.83
N SER A 220 12.93 -16.52 4.57
CA SER A 220 13.60 -15.69 3.57
C SER A 220 12.56 -15.05 2.68
N GLY A 221 12.81 -13.80 2.30
CA GLY A 221 11.90 -13.05 1.45
C GLY A 221 12.62 -12.01 0.60
N MET A 222 11.97 -11.68 -0.50
CA MET A 222 12.37 -10.59 -1.40
C MET A 222 11.12 -9.81 -1.82
N ALA A 223 11.20 -8.47 -1.81
CA ALA A 223 10.14 -7.62 -2.29
C ALA A 223 10.69 -6.56 -3.25
N TYR A 224 9.85 -6.15 -4.18
CA TYR A 224 10.10 -5.06 -5.11
C TYR A 224 8.91 -4.11 -5.09
N SER A 225 9.18 -2.82 -4.91
CA SER A 225 8.21 -1.73 -4.98
C SER A 225 8.62 -0.78 -6.10
N LEU A 226 7.67 -0.36 -6.91
CA LEU A 226 7.84 0.69 -7.92
C LEU A 226 6.68 1.68 -7.80
N PHE A 227 7.01 2.94 -7.70
CA PHE A 227 6.09 4.06 -7.67
C PHE A 227 6.48 5.07 -8.75
N ASP A 228 5.55 5.44 -9.62
CA ASP A 228 5.73 6.44 -10.67
C ASP A 228 4.54 7.40 -10.64
N ARG A 229 4.82 8.68 -10.36
CA ARG A 229 3.83 9.74 -10.28
C ARG A 229 4.19 10.90 -11.18
N LYS A 230 3.20 11.41 -11.89
CA LYS A 230 3.27 12.60 -12.72
C LYS A 230 2.19 13.56 -12.30
N VAL A 231 2.55 14.80 -12.08
CA VAL A 231 1.64 15.87 -11.68
C VAL A 231 1.91 17.08 -12.57
N ASP A 232 0.84 17.60 -13.17
CA ASP A 232 0.87 18.86 -13.89
C ASP A 232 0.02 19.85 -13.11
N GLY A 233 0.48 21.11 -12.97
CA GLY A 233 -0.21 22.13 -12.18
C GLY A 233 -0.13 21.89 -10.68
N ALA A 234 1.01 21.42 -10.15
CA ALA A 234 1.18 21.15 -8.74
C ALA A 234 1.29 22.43 -7.87
N VAL A 235 1.98 23.43 -8.37
CA VAL A 235 2.25 24.69 -7.69
C VAL A 235 1.76 25.89 -8.52
N THR A 236 1.99 25.86 -9.84
CA THR A 236 1.61 26.91 -10.76
C THR A 236 1.09 26.31 -12.08
N GLU A 237 0.37 27.12 -12.86
CA GLU A 237 -0.05 26.71 -14.20
C GLU A 237 1.15 26.41 -15.09
N GLY A 238 1.13 25.22 -15.73
CA GLY A 238 2.17 24.77 -16.67
C GLY A 238 3.42 24.19 -16.03
N ASP A 239 3.44 23.96 -14.70
CA ASP A 239 4.51 23.17 -14.10
C ASP A 239 4.31 21.67 -14.30
N HIS A 240 5.43 20.94 -14.32
CA HIS A 240 5.45 19.49 -14.45
C HIS A 240 6.33 18.88 -13.34
N TRP A 241 5.77 17.98 -12.58
CA TRP A 241 6.48 17.23 -11.55
C TRP A 241 6.38 15.74 -11.84
N CYS A 242 7.54 15.09 -11.99
CA CYS A 242 7.64 13.66 -12.14
C CYS A 242 8.44 13.09 -10.97
N GLU A 243 7.93 12.03 -10.37
CA GLU A 243 8.56 11.35 -9.24
C GLU A 243 8.56 9.85 -9.50
N LYS A 244 9.74 9.23 -9.41
CA LYS A 244 9.89 7.79 -9.48
C LYS A 244 10.65 7.30 -8.26
N GLN A 245 10.11 6.28 -7.63
CA GLN A 245 10.74 5.60 -6.49
C GLN A 245 10.72 4.11 -6.76
N ALA A 246 11.83 3.43 -6.49
CA ALA A 246 11.90 1.99 -6.51
C ALA A 246 12.66 1.47 -5.30
N GLU A 247 12.22 0.34 -4.76
CA GLU A 247 12.86 -0.33 -3.64
C GLU A 247 12.95 -1.82 -3.93
N LEU A 248 14.13 -2.38 -3.75
CA LEU A 248 14.35 -3.82 -3.66
C LEU A 248 14.73 -4.13 -2.22
N HIS A 249 13.92 -4.97 -1.57
CA HIS A 249 14.10 -5.39 -0.19
C HIS A 249 14.38 -6.89 -0.15
N PHE A 250 15.47 -7.27 0.52
CA PHE A 250 15.82 -8.66 0.83
C PHE A 250 15.90 -8.86 2.33
N LYS A 251 15.32 -9.96 2.84
CA LYS A 251 15.34 -10.32 4.25
C LYS A 251 15.49 -11.82 4.42
N THR A 252 16.35 -12.23 5.36
CA THR A 252 16.46 -13.62 5.80
C THR A 252 16.61 -13.69 7.30
N LYS A 253 15.99 -14.67 7.93
CA LYS A 253 15.98 -14.84 9.38
C LYS A 253 15.95 -16.31 9.77
N LEU A 254 16.78 -16.67 10.75
CA LEU A 254 16.78 -17.93 11.46
C LEU A 254 16.26 -17.70 12.88
N SER A 255 15.28 -18.48 13.27
CA SER A 255 14.62 -18.39 14.58
C SER A 255 14.71 -19.72 15.30
N LYS A 256 14.99 -19.72 16.60
CA LYS A 256 14.88 -20.90 17.44
C LYS A 256 14.38 -20.56 18.83
N LYS A 257 13.43 -21.35 19.28
CA LYS A 257 12.97 -21.30 20.67
C LYS A 257 13.72 -22.37 21.47
N PHE A 258 14.66 -21.95 22.31
CA PHE A 258 15.47 -22.82 23.16
C PHE A 258 14.72 -23.20 24.44
N HIS A 259 13.91 -22.28 24.96
CA HIS A 259 13.13 -22.44 26.18
C HIS A 259 11.78 -21.74 26.04
N PRO A 260 10.71 -22.07 26.79
CA PRO A 260 9.45 -21.32 26.73
C PRO A 260 9.59 -19.81 26.89
N THR A 261 10.59 -19.35 27.64
CA THR A 261 10.90 -17.94 27.91
C THR A 261 12.07 -17.39 27.10
N PHE A 262 12.76 -18.20 26.27
CA PHE A 262 13.93 -17.78 25.52
C PHE A 262 13.84 -18.19 24.06
N ARG A 263 13.72 -17.19 23.19
CA ARG A 263 13.78 -17.30 21.73
C ARG A 263 14.95 -16.47 21.23
N MET A 264 15.66 -16.99 20.26
CA MET A 264 16.72 -16.29 19.54
C MET A 264 16.33 -16.17 18.07
N ASP A 265 16.42 -14.95 17.55
CA ASP A 265 16.25 -14.62 16.15
C ASP A 265 17.55 -13.99 15.64
N VAL A 266 18.10 -14.51 14.54
CA VAL A 266 19.28 -13.97 13.87
C VAL A 266 18.91 -13.77 12.41
N GLY A 267 19.14 -12.59 11.87
CA GLY A 267 18.75 -12.29 10.52
C GLY A 267 19.61 -11.22 9.87
N PHE A 268 19.38 -11.06 8.58
CA PHE A 268 19.95 -10.03 7.73
C PHE A 268 18.85 -9.40 6.90
N GLU A 269 18.88 -8.10 6.77
CA GLU A 269 17.96 -7.30 5.98
C GLU A 269 18.75 -6.29 5.15
N SER A 270 18.34 -6.06 3.91
CA SER A 270 18.98 -5.11 3.00
C SER A 270 17.96 -4.44 2.11
N PHE A 271 18.14 -3.13 1.91
CA PHE A 271 17.35 -2.29 1.03
C PHE A 271 18.23 -1.66 -0.02
N LEU A 272 17.79 -1.72 -1.28
CA LEU A 272 18.33 -0.93 -2.37
C LEU A 272 17.23 -0.01 -2.84
N ARG A 273 17.44 1.30 -2.76
CA ARG A 273 16.46 2.33 -3.09
C ARG A 273 16.97 3.21 -4.20
N TRP A 274 16.06 3.54 -5.11
CA TRP A 274 16.27 4.50 -6.17
C TRP A 274 15.19 5.55 -6.07
N TYR A 275 15.60 6.79 -6.16
CA TYR A 275 14.72 7.94 -6.11
C TYR A 275 15.09 8.91 -7.24
N GLU A 276 14.11 9.31 -8.03
CA GLU A 276 14.26 10.29 -9.09
C GLU A 276 13.11 11.28 -9.01
N THR A 277 13.44 12.57 -8.88
CA THR A 277 12.49 13.66 -8.96
C THR A 277 12.92 14.64 -10.03
N ARG A 278 11.98 15.00 -10.90
CA ARG A 278 12.16 16.06 -11.91
C ARG A 278 11.03 17.07 -11.75
N TYR A 279 11.40 18.32 -11.62
CA TYR A 279 10.48 19.44 -11.61
C TYR A 279 10.88 20.43 -12.69
N SER A 280 9.93 20.83 -13.54
CA SER A 280 10.08 21.88 -14.52
C SER A 280 8.94 22.86 -14.39
N GLN A 281 9.26 24.14 -14.47
CA GLN A 281 8.31 25.24 -14.42
C GLN A 281 8.44 26.10 -15.68
N VAL A 282 7.31 26.39 -16.33
CA VAL A 282 7.26 27.34 -17.43
C VAL A 282 7.23 28.75 -16.83
N SER A 283 8.36 29.46 -16.91
CA SER A 283 8.41 30.88 -16.57
C SER A 283 7.86 31.70 -17.74
N VAL A 284 6.96 32.63 -17.47
CA VAL A 284 6.38 33.55 -18.47
C VAL A 284 7.45 34.47 -19.10
N ALA A 285 8.66 34.51 -18.57
CA ALA A 285 9.75 35.35 -19.05
C ALA A 285 10.95 34.62 -19.66
N ASP A 286 11.18 33.33 -19.31
CA ASP A 286 12.30 32.55 -19.89
C ASP A 286 12.11 31.06 -19.56
N THR A 287 12.20 30.21 -20.57
CA THR A 287 12.26 28.76 -20.42
C THR A 287 13.59 28.35 -19.79
N LYS A 288 13.68 28.38 -18.47
CA LYS A 288 14.77 27.75 -17.74
C LYS A 288 14.31 26.46 -17.11
N GLU A 289 14.75 25.34 -17.68
CA GLU A 289 14.70 24.05 -16.98
C GLU A 289 15.60 24.12 -15.74
N ILE A 290 14.99 24.10 -14.56
CA ILE A 290 15.70 23.86 -13.32
C ILE A 290 15.57 22.37 -13.04
N SER A 291 16.60 21.60 -13.35
CA SER A 291 16.73 20.20 -12.93
C SER A 291 17.63 20.14 -11.69
N PRO A 292 17.12 20.06 -10.48
CA PRO A 292 17.91 19.61 -9.37
C PRO A 292 17.96 18.08 -9.42
N THR A 293 19.11 17.55 -9.83
CA THR A 293 19.46 16.15 -9.59
C THR A 293 19.94 16.07 -8.13
N ILE A 294 19.17 15.41 -7.29
CA ILE A 294 19.60 14.99 -5.95
C ILE A 294 19.74 13.47 -5.96
#